data_52e0db9426f3a02f9584434b8b9ea9f4
#
_entry.id   52e0db9426f3a02f9584434b8b9ea9f4
#
_cell.length_a   1.000
_cell.length_b   1.000
_cell.length_c   1.000
_cell.angle_alpha   90.00
_cell.angle_beta   90.00
_cell.angle_gamma   90.00
#
_symmetry.space_group_name_H-M   'P 1'
#
loop_
_entity.id
_entity.type
_entity.pdbx_description
1 polymer ?
#
loop_
_entity_poly.entity_id
_entity_poly.type
_entity_poly.pdbx_seq_one_letter_code
_entity_poly.pdbx_strand_id
1 'polypeptide(L)'
;MILTTAMFTRNHLKSYPIIILLLLCCNIYAADNKYDLVISKASQELKVMSGDQVVKLFHIAYGIGGKGAKRKFGDKKTPLGVYKIIKFKGNSNFHYFMHLDYPNLSDALYGYKNKIISATEFKNIASAIKHDNIPPQDTKLGGHIGIHGLGDTTDQKLSIHNGVNWTQGCIAITNEEINDLRKYVTIGTRVIINE
;
A
#
# COMPACT_ATOMS: atom_id res chain seq x y z
N MET A 1 -64.25 -71.02 -19.87
CA MET A 1 -63.58 -70.80 -18.59
C MET A 1 -62.10 -70.47 -18.90
N ILE A 2 -61.79 -69.17 -19.07
CA ILE A 2 -60.51 -68.70 -19.56
C ILE A 2 -59.84 -67.95 -18.42
N LEU A 3 -58.73 -68.53 -17.92
CA LEU A 3 -57.85 -67.85 -16.95
C LEU A 3 -56.94 -66.82 -17.65
N THR A 4 -57.04 -65.56 -17.28
CA THR A 4 -56.16 -64.52 -17.70
C THR A 4 -55.09 -64.34 -16.67
N THR A 5 -53.84 -64.62 -17.05
CA THR A 5 -52.61 -64.42 -16.25
C THR A 5 -52.15 -62.97 -16.37
N ALA A 6 -52.15 -62.25 -15.26
CA ALA A 6 -51.61 -60.87 -15.23
C ALA A 6 -50.07 -60.90 -15.09
N MET A 7 -49.39 -60.39 -16.07
CA MET A 7 -47.93 -60.11 -16.02
C MET A 7 -47.64 -58.87 -15.20
N PHE A 8 -46.90 -59.01 -14.10
CA PHE A 8 -46.36 -57.91 -13.28
C PHE A 8 -45.02 -57.48 -13.87
N THR A 9 -44.98 -56.29 -14.49
CA THR A 9 -43.74 -55.72 -14.95
C THR A 9 -43.03 -54.98 -13.81
N ARG A 10 -41.84 -55.45 -13.49
CA ARG A 10 -40.99 -54.95 -12.44
C ARG A 10 -40.22 -53.73 -12.96
N ASN A 11 -40.63 -52.51 -12.57
CA ASN A 11 -39.91 -51.27 -12.88
C ASN A 11 -38.60 -51.22 -12.06
N HIS A 12 -37.44 -51.30 -12.74
CA HIS A 12 -36.14 -51.06 -12.16
C HIS A 12 -35.92 -49.51 -12.08
N LEU A 13 -36.06 -48.94 -10.87
CA LEU A 13 -35.58 -47.60 -10.57
C LEU A 13 -34.04 -47.60 -10.67
N LYS A 14 -33.51 -46.94 -11.68
CA LYS A 14 -32.09 -46.64 -11.79
C LYS A 14 -31.75 -45.53 -10.80
N SER A 15 -31.07 -45.89 -9.69
CA SER A 15 -30.48 -44.92 -8.75
C SER A 15 -29.26 -44.29 -9.40
N TYR A 16 -29.35 -42.99 -9.72
CA TYR A 16 -28.19 -42.20 -10.10
C TYR A 16 -27.48 -41.76 -8.83
N PRO A 17 -26.14 -41.94 -8.72
CA PRO A 17 -25.41 -41.39 -7.59
C PRO A 17 -25.39 -39.86 -7.70
N ILE A 18 -25.95 -39.20 -6.70
CA ILE A 18 -25.83 -37.74 -6.54
C ILE A 18 -24.35 -37.47 -6.20
N ILE A 19 -23.58 -37.04 -7.19
CA ILE A 19 -22.22 -36.50 -6.97
C ILE A 19 -22.41 -35.14 -6.33
N ILE A 20 -22.31 -35.08 -4.99
CA ILE A 20 -22.20 -33.81 -4.26
C ILE A 20 -20.82 -33.25 -4.55
N LEU A 21 -20.73 -32.31 -5.51
CA LEU A 21 -19.54 -31.51 -5.80
C LEU A 21 -19.37 -30.54 -4.64
N LEU A 22 -18.57 -30.91 -3.64
CA LEU A 22 -18.11 -30.00 -2.58
C LEU A 22 -17.24 -28.93 -3.23
N LEU A 23 -17.85 -27.79 -3.56
CA LEU A 23 -17.14 -26.56 -3.87
C LEU A 23 -16.38 -26.13 -2.61
N LEU A 24 -15.12 -26.55 -2.49
CA LEU A 24 -14.18 -25.91 -1.58
C LEU A 24 -14.01 -24.47 -2.07
N CYS A 25 -14.79 -23.55 -1.50
CA CYS A 25 -14.44 -22.13 -1.56
C CYS A 25 -13.11 -21.97 -0.82
N CYS A 26 -11.99 -22.01 -1.57
CA CYS A 26 -10.74 -21.44 -1.11
C CYS A 26 -11.00 -19.96 -0.84
N ASN A 27 -11.34 -19.61 0.40
CA ASN A 27 -11.20 -18.27 0.88
C ASN A 27 -9.70 -17.97 0.82
N ILE A 28 -9.26 -17.31 -0.25
CA ILE A 28 -7.96 -16.63 -0.29
C ILE A 28 -8.10 -15.52 0.73
N TYR A 29 -7.69 -15.78 1.97
CA TYR A 29 -7.46 -14.74 2.94
C TYR A 29 -6.29 -13.94 2.37
N ALA A 30 -6.59 -12.84 1.66
CA ALA A 30 -5.64 -11.74 1.56
C ALA A 30 -5.22 -11.45 3.00
N ALA A 31 -3.92 -11.40 3.27
CA ALA A 31 -3.42 -11.05 4.60
C ALA A 31 -4.06 -9.72 4.97
N ASP A 32 -5.08 -9.79 5.83
CA ASP A 32 -5.80 -8.62 6.28
C ASP A 32 -4.83 -7.87 7.19
N ASN A 33 -4.19 -6.84 6.62
CA ASN A 33 -3.31 -6.00 7.41
C ASN A 33 -4.17 -5.37 8.50
N LYS A 34 -3.94 -5.78 9.73
CA LYS A 34 -4.70 -5.32 10.90
C LYS A 34 -4.74 -3.80 11.03
N TYR A 35 -3.78 -3.11 10.43
CA TYR A 35 -3.62 -1.66 10.52
C TYR A 35 -3.41 -1.02 9.16
N ASP A 36 -3.98 0.19 9.01
CA ASP A 36 -3.70 1.14 7.93
C ASP A 36 -2.94 2.34 8.49
N LEU A 37 -2.19 3.02 7.61
CA LEU A 37 -1.60 4.32 7.94
C LEU A 37 -2.36 5.42 7.21
N VAL A 38 -2.80 6.44 7.93
CA VAL A 38 -3.43 7.64 7.37
C VAL A 38 -2.57 8.84 7.70
N ILE A 39 -2.08 9.51 6.67
CA ILE A 39 -1.19 10.66 6.77
C ILE A 39 -1.94 11.91 6.28
N SER A 40 -1.97 12.95 7.11
CA SER A 40 -2.48 14.26 6.77
C SER A 40 -1.31 15.26 6.75
N LYS A 41 -1.06 15.87 5.60
CA LYS A 41 -0.07 16.94 5.46
C LYS A 41 -0.51 18.22 6.15
N ALA A 42 -1.81 18.51 6.14
CA ALA A 42 -2.36 19.72 6.74
C ALA A 42 -2.21 19.73 8.27
N SER A 43 -2.48 18.61 8.94
CA SER A 43 -2.31 18.48 10.39
C SER A 43 -0.90 18.02 10.80
N GLN A 44 -0.03 17.65 9.84
CA GLN A 44 1.29 17.05 10.09
C GLN A 44 1.22 15.81 10.99
N GLU A 45 0.27 14.92 10.70
CA GLU A 45 0.00 13.72 11.49
C GLU A 45 0.08 12.45 10.65
N LEU A 46 0.61 11.40 11.26
CA LEU A 46 0.49 10.01 10.83
C LEU A 46 -0.32 9.26 11.87
N LYS A 47 -1.46 8.72 11.47
CA LYS A 47 -2.36 7.90 12.27
C LYS A 47 -2.22 6.44 11.90
N VAL A 48 -2.08 5.57 12.90
CA VAL A 48 -2.26 4.13 12.75
C VAL A 48 -3.72 3.83 13.03
N MET A 49 -4.39 3.24 12.06
CA MET A 49 -5.82 2.93 12.11
C MET A 49 -6.04 1.43 12.30
N SER A 50 -6.97 1.05 13.16
CA SER A 50 -7.55 -0.31 13.23
C SER A 50 -9.05 -0.18 12.94
N GLY A 51 -9.46 -0.45 11.69
CA GLY A 51 -10.76 -0.03 11.20
C GLY A 51 -10.91 1.49 11.32
N ASP A 52 -11.96 1.96 11.98
CA ASP A 52 -12.24 3.39 12.18
C ASP A 52 -11.58 3.99 13.43
N GLN A 53 -10.85 3.19 14.21
CA GLN A 53 -10.21 3.64 15.45
C GLN A 53 -8.76 4.06 15.22
N VAL A 54 -8.38 5.23 15.74
CA VAL A 54 -6.98 5.66 15.83
C VAL A 54 -6.34 4.96 17.03
N VAL A 55 -5.37 4.07 16.75
CA VAL A 55 -4.65 3.34 17.81
C VAL A 55 -3.31 3.99 18.17
N LYS A 56 -2.76 4.80 17.26
CA LYS A 56 -1.52 5.56 17.48
C LYS A 56 -1.51 6.81 16.61
N LEU A 57 -0.83 7.85 17.11
CA LEU A 57 -0.64 9.13 16.43
C LEU A 57 0.83 9.54 16.53
N PHE A 58 1.39 10.03 15.42
CA PHE A 58 2.76 10.54 15.33
C PHE A 58 2.75 11.92 14.66
N HIS A 59 3.61 12.84 15.11
CA HIS A 59 3.89 14.06 14.40
C HIS A 59 4.86 13.78 13.23
N ILE A 60 4.65 14.44 12.09
CA ILE A 60 5.49 14.23 10.91
C ILE A 60 6.07 15.53 10.36
N ALA A 61 7.25 15.43 9.76
CA ALA A 61 7.70 16.37 8.74
C ALA A 61 7.61 15.72 7.35
N TYR A 62 7.29 16.51 6.33
CA TYR A 62 7.14 16.04 4.96
C TYR A 62 7.93 16.89 3.96
N GLY A 63 7.66 16.72 2.66
CA GLY A 63 8.41 17.39 1.59
C GLY A 63 8.29 18.90 1.59
N ILE A 64 9.42 19.62 1.53
CA ILE A 64 9.47 21.09 1.51
C ILE A 64 8.81 21.72 0.28
N GLY A 65 8.45 20.93 -0.72
CA GLY A 65 7.69 21.39 -1.89
C GLY A 65 6.25 21.83 -1.59
N GLY A 66 5.81 21.70 -0.32
CA GLY A 66 4.54 22.22 0.18
C GLY A 66 3.31 21.45 -0.29
N LYS A 67 2.20 22.16 -0.45
CA LYS A 67 0.88 21.62 -0.79
C LYS A 67 0.82 20.97 -2.18
N GLY A 68 -0.17 20.11 -2.36
CA GLY A 68 -0.45 19.38 -3.58
C GLY A 68 0.39 18.11 -3.73
N ALA A 69 0.01 17.27 -4.70
CA ALA A 69 0.66 16.00 -4.94
C ALA A 69 2.03 16.15 -5.62
N LYS A 70 2.93 15.20 -5.35
CA LYS A 70 4.16 15.02 -6.11
C LYS A 70 3.84 14.74 -7.58
N ARG A 71 4.55 15.42 -8.52
CA ARG A 71 4.30 15.32 -9.95
C ARG A 71 5.54 15.02 -10.79
N LYS A 72 6.72 15.31 -10.26
CA LYS A 72 7.99 15.09 -10.97
C LYS A 72 9.16 14.94 -10.00
N PHE A 73 10.25 14.38 -10.50
CA PHE A 73 11.52 14.37 -9.78
C PHE A 73 11.93 15.81 -9.42
N GLY A 74 12.46 15.99 -8.24
CA GLY A 74 12.98 17.30 -7.76
C GLY A 74 11.94 18.33 -7.33
N ASP A 75 10.63 18.05 -7.40
CA ASP A 75 9.58 18.96 -6.92
C ASP A 75 9.48 19.02 -5.38
N LYS A 76 10.20 18.13 -4.69
CA LYS A 76 10.30 18.04 -3.23
C LYS A 76 8.95 17.89 -2.52
N LYS A 77 7.93 17.43 -3.23
CA LYS A 77 6.59 17.22 -2.70
C LYS A 77 6.41 15.77 -2.23
N THR A 78 5.67 15.61 -1.15
CA THR A 78 5.15 14.30 -0.74
C THR A 78 3.96 13.96 -1.63
N PRO A 79 3.86 12.74 -2.17
CA PRO A 79 2.75 12.35 -3.01
C PRO A 79 1.43 12.30 -2.21
N LEU A 80 0.31 12.44 -2.91
CA LEU A 80 -1.05 12.22 -2.38
C LEU A 80 -1.66 11.00 -3.05
N GLY A 81 -2.40 10.21 -2.29
CA GLY A 81 -3.05 9.01 -2.79
C GLY A 81 -2.92 7.82 -1.85
N VAL A 82 -3.16 6.63 -2.42
CA VAL A 82 -3.06 5.37 -1.69
C VAL A 82 -1.85 4.59 -2.18
N TYR A 83 -1.03 4.17 -1.23
CA TYR A 83 0.22 3.44 -1.43
C TYR A 83 0.26 2.21 -0.52
N LYS A 84 1.30 1.39 -0.69
CA LYS A 84 1.62 0.25 0.20
C LYS A 84 3.07 0.33 0.65
N ILE A 85 3.35 -0.20 1.84
CA ILE A 85 4.71 -0.51 2.25
C ILE A 85 5.20 -1.72 1.45
N ILE A 86 6.32 -1.59 0.74
CA ILE A 86 6.87 -2.63 -0.14
C ILE A 86 8.21 -3.17 0.30
N LYS A 87 8.92 -2.46 1.15
CA LYS A 87 10.25 -2.86 1.60
C LYS A 87 10.64 -2.14 2.87
N PHE A 88 11.36 -2.83 3.74
CA PHE A 88 12.02 -2.27 4.92
C PHE A 88 13.54 -2.22 4.69
N LYS A 89 14.18 -1.16 5.16
CA LYS A 89 15.63 -1.02 5.20
C LYS A 89 16.04 -0.55 6.59
N GLY A 90 16.62 -1.45 7.37
CA GLY A 90 17.31 -1.14 8.63
C GLY A 90 18.67 -0.51 8.35
N ASN A 91 19.29 0.06 9.37
CA ASN A 91 20.63 0.67 9.32
C ASN A 91 20.83 1.60 8.10
N SER A 92 19.81 2.40 7.82
CA SER A 92 19.88 3.45 6.81
C SER A 92 20.48 4.73 7.44
N ASN A 93 20.90 5.68 6.59
CA ASN A 93 21.27 7.03 7.04
C ASN A 93 20.12 7.74 7.79
N PHE A 94 18.92 7.17 7.74
CA PHE A 94 17.70 7.66 8.39
C PHE A 94 17.29 6.75 9.56
N HIS A 95 18.19 5.95 10.15
CA HIS A 95 17.92 4.95 11.15
C HIS A 95 17.12 3.75 10.60
N TYR A 96 15.88 3.95 10.19
CA TYR A 96 15.02 2.94 9.55
C TYR A 96 14.20 3.58 8.44
N PHE A 97 13.98 2.83 7.36
CA PHE A 97 13.25 3.32 6.18
C PHE A 97 12.20 2.30 5.73
N MET A 98 10.97 2.74 5.57
CA MET A 98 9.83 1.99 5.03
C MET A 98 9.50 2.53 3.65
N HIS A 99 9.82 1.78 2.60
CA HIS A 99 9.58 2.19 1.21
C HIS A 99 8.10 2.07 0.85
N LEU A 100 7.57 3.08 0.17
CA LEU A 100 6.26 3.06 -0.47
C LEU A 100 6.39 2.61 -1.94
N ASP A 101 5.31 2.07 -2.50
CA ASP A 101 5.18 1.68 -3.91
C ASP A 101 4.94 2.87 -4.86
N TYR A 102 5.42 4.06 -4.51
CA TYR A 102 5.41 5.22 -5.39
C TYR A 102 6.35 5.00 -6.60
N PRO A 103 5.98 5.40 -7.85
CA PRO A 103 4.69 5.97 -8.25
C PRO A 103 3.61 4.89 -8.42
N ASN A 104 2.37 5.19 -7.98
CA ASN A 104 1.22 4.34 -8.23
C ASN A 104 0.66 4.54 -9.66
N LEU A 105 -0.41 3.81 -10.02
CA LEU A 105 -0.99 3.89 -11.36
C LEU A 105 -1.56 5.29 -11.69
N SER A 106 -2.11 5.99 -10.69
CA SER A 106 -2.64 7.36 -10.87
C SER A 106 -1.52 8.35 -11.14
N ASP A 107 -0.38 8.23 -10.44
CA ASP A 107 0.80 9.04 -10.68
C ASP A 107 1.37 8.80 -12.07
N ALA A 108 1.49 7.52 -12.47
CA ALA A 108 1.95 7.12 -13.79
C ALA A 108 1.03 7.65 -14.91
N LEU A 109 -0.29 7.54 -14.74
CA LEU A 109 -1.26 8.04 -15.71
C LEU A 109 -1.17 9.57 -15.85
N TYR A 110 -1.05 10.27 -14.73
CA TYR A 110 -0.83 11.73 -14.74
C TYR A 110 0.48 12.07 -15.49
N GLY A 111 1.56 11.38 -15.17
CA GLY A 111 2.87 11.60 -15.79
C GLY A 111 2.85 11.37 -17.29
N TYR A 112 2.20 10.31 -17.76
CA TYR A 112 2.04 10.00 -19.18
C TYR A 112 1.17 11.05 -19.90
N LYS A 113 -0.01 11.38 -19.38
CA LYS A 113 -0.92 12.39 -19.96
C LYS A 113 -0.26 13.76 -20.06
N ASN A 114 0.60 14.12 -19.12
CA ASN A 114 1.30 15.41 -19.11
C ASN A 114 2.69 15.34 -19.76
N LYS A 115 3.02 14.24 -20.48
CA LYS A 115 4.29 14.05 -21.19
C LYS A 115 5.54 14.16 -20.28
N ILE A 116 5.40 13.87 -19.00
CA ILE A 116 6.50 13.81 -18.03
C ILE A 116 7.26 12.51 -18.21
N ILE A 117 6.55 11.41 -18.44
CA ILE A 117 7.11 10.08 -18.74
C ILE A 117 6.67 9.60 -20.11
N SER A 118 7.45 8.72 -20.70
CA SER A 118 7.16 8.08 -21.98
C SER A 118 6.07 6.98 -21.84
N ALA A 119 5.51 6.54 -22.97
CA ALA A 119 4.60 5.39 -23.01
C ALA A 119 5.27 4.11 -22.50
N THR A 120 6.57 3.94 -22.75
CA THR A 120 7.34 2.78 -22.28
C THR A 120 7.48 2.81 -20.75
N GLU A 121 7.85 3.96 -20.16
CA GLU A 121 7.92 4.12 -18.70
C GLU A 121 6.56 3.89 -18.04
N PHE A 122 5.47 4.43 -18.62
CA PHE A 122 4.11 4.17 -18.14
C PHE A 122 3.78 2.67 -18.13
N LYS A 123 4.07 1.95 -19.24
CA LYS A 123 3.83 0.50 -19.34
C LYS A 123 4.66 -0.26 -18.31
N ASN A 124 5.91 0.11 -18.08
CA ASN A 124 6.78 -0.53 -17.10
C ASN A 124 6.26 -0.35 -15.68
N ILE A 125 5.81 0.86 -15.31
CA ILE A 125 5.19 1.14 -14.01
C ILE A 125 3.91 0.32 -13.85
N ALA A 126 3.01 0.36 -14.84
CA ALA A 126 1.74 -0.38 -14.81
C ALA A 126 1.95 -1.90 -14.72
N SER A 127 2.94 -2.43 -15.44
CA SER A 127 3.31 -3.85 -15.38
C SER A 127 3.85 -4.23 -14.00
N ALA A 128 4.73 -3.41 -13.42
CA ALA A 128 5.25 -3.68 -12.08
C ALA A 128 4.11 -3.74 -11.05
N ILE A 129 3.21 -2.76 -11.06
CA ILE A 129 2.06 -2.71 -10.16
C ILE A 129 1.15 -3.93 -10.34
N LYS A 130 0.87 -4.32 -11.59
CA LYS A 130 0.02 -5.48 -11.90
C LYS A 130 0.56 -6.80 -11.32
N HIS A 131 1.89 -6.92 -11.21
CA HIS A 131 2.55 -8.13 -10.73
C HIS A 131 3.09 -7.99 -9.28
N ASP A 132 2.58 -7.00 -8.52
CA ASP A 132 3.01 -6.68 -7.15
C ASP A 132 4.53 -6.50 -7.01
N ASN A 133 5.17 -6.02 -8.09
CA ASN A 133 6.58 -5.66 -8.10
C ASN A 133 6.79 -4.18 -7.76
N ILE A 134 8.02 -3.84 -7.36
CA ILE A 134 8.41 -2.45 -7.10
C ILE A 134 8.41 -1.67 -8.43
N PRO A 135 7.65 -0.56 -8.55
CA PRO A 135 7.68 0.27 -9.75
C PRO A 135 9.08 0.84 -10.01
N PRO A 136 9.45 1.16 -11.27
CA PRO A 136 10.69 1.85 -11.58
C PRO A 136 10.84 3.14 -10.76
N GLN A 137 11.99 3.30 -10.10
CA GLN A 137 12.26 4.37 -9.14
C GLN A 137 13.02 5.57 -9.74
N ASP A 138 13.56 5.42 -10.96
CA ASP A 138 14.45 6.39 -11.60
C ASP A 138 13.80 7.11 -12.79
N THR A 139 12.47 7.18 -12.82
CA THR A 139 11.74 7.91 -13.86
C THR A 139 11.71 9.42 -13.57
N LYS A 140 11.25 10.22 -14.54
CA LYS A 140 11.02 11.65 -14.34
C LYS A 140 9.93 11.99 -13.30
N LEU A 141 9.14 11.00 -12.86
CA LEU A 141 8.24 11.15 -11.69
C LEU A 141 9.03 11.15 -10.38
N GLY A 142 10.22 10.56 -10.39
CA GLY A 142 11.03 10.25 -9.22
C GLY A 142 10.62 8.93 -8.58
N GLY A 143 11.17 8.65 -7.41
CA GLY A 143 10.99 7.43 -6.66
C GLY A 143 11.53 7.57 -5.25
N HIS A 144 11.81 6.43 -4.62
CA HIS A 144 12.42 6.35 -3.28
C HIS A 144 11.66 7.10 -2.19
N ILE A 145 10.34 7.19 -2.32
CA ILE A 145 9.46 7.77 -1.31
C ILE A 145 9.22 6.73 -0.21
N GLY A 146 9.23 7.20 1.04
CA GLY A 146 8.98 6.33 2.19
C GLY A 146 8.74 7.10 3.47
N ILE A 147 8.54 6.33 4.55
CA ILE A 147 8.46 6.80 5.93
C ILE A 147 9.78 6.43 6.60
N HIS A 148 10.43 7.37 7.30
CA HIS A 148 11.74 7.11 7.88
C HIS A 148 11.99 7.89 9.19
N GLY A 149 12.96 7.43 9.95
CA GLY A 149 13.47 8.14 11.12
C GLY A 149 14.41 9.30 10.75
N LEU A 150 15.00 9.92 11.75
CA LEU A 150 15.90 11.05 11.56
C LEU A 150 17.36 10.65 11.24
N GLY A 151 17.74 9.39 11.53
CA GLY A 151 19.14 8.97 11.51
C GLY A 151 19.91 9.51 12.73
N ASP A 152 21.11 10.05 12.51
CA ASP A 152 21.84 10.69 13.61
C ASP A 152 21.03 11.86 14.15
N THR A 153 20.72 11.82 15.45
CA THR A 153 19.83 12.77 16.10
C THR A 153 20.65 13.77 16.93
N THR A 154 20.51 15.05 16.65
CA THR A 154 21.02 16.17 17.45
C THR A 154 19.86 17.05 17.87
N ASP A 155 20.04 17.85 18.93
CA ASP A 155 19.00 18.80 19.38
C ASP A 155 18.58 19.76 18.27
N GLN A 156 19.54 20.21 17.44
CA GLN A 156 19.24 21.04 16.27
C GLN A 156 18.35 20.32 15.27
N LYS A 157 18.62 19.03 14.98
CA LYS A 157 17.83 18.24 14.03
C LYS A 157 16.42 17.98 14.56
N LEU A 158 16.27 17.72 15.84
CA LEU A 158 14.98 17.60 16.51
C LEU A 158 14.19 18.92 16.45
N SER A 159 14.85 20.06 16.71
CA SER A 159 14.23 21.37 16.62
C SER A 159 13.74 21.66 15.18
N ILE A 160 14.54 21.34 14.16
CA ILE A 160 14.14 21.46 12.77
C ILE A 160 12.93 20.55 12.46
N HIS A 161 12.99 19.31 12.89
CA HIS A 161 11.91 18.33 12.65
C HIS A 161 10.58 18.79 13.25
N ASN A 162 10.59 19.33 14.45
CA ASN A 162 9.40 19.81 15.14
C ASN A 162 8.87 21.16 14.60
N GLY A 163 9.72 21.95 13.94
CA GLY A 163 9.39 23.31 13.53
C GLY A 163 9.02 23.46 12.06
N VAL A 164 9.61 22.66 11.18
CA VAL A 164 9.45 22.85 9.73
C VAL A 164 9.46 21.53 8.96
N ASN A 165 8.83 21.54 7.78
CA ASN A 165 8.99 20.48 6.81
C ASN A 165 10.38 20.58 6.15
N TRP A 166 11.08 19.45 6.01
CA TRP A 166 12.49 19.47 5.57
C TRP A 166 12.87 18.37 4.58
N THR A 167 11.96 17.42 4.29
CA THR A 167 12.32 16.30 3.41
C THR A 167 12.27 16.66 1.92
N GLN A 168 12.79 15.77 1.10
CA GLN A 168 12.71 15.88 -0.37
C GLN A 168 11.46 15.19 -0.95
N GLY A 169 10.48 14.84 -0.08
CA GLY A 169 9.24 14.20 -0.45
C GLY A 169 8.86 12.98 0.40
N CYS A 170 9.77 12.47 1.21
CA CYS A 170 9.49 11.44 2.20
C CYS A 170 8.70 11.98 3.39
N ILE A 171 8.23 11.09 4.23
CA ILE A 171 7.61 11.37 5.53
C ILE A 171 8.64 11.02 6.61
N ALA A 172 9.00 11.99 7.45
CA ALA A 172 9.93 11.78 8.55
C ALA A 172 9.20 11.80 9.89
N ILE A 173 9.61 10.92 10.79
CA ILE A 173 9.25 10.88 12.22
C ILE A 173 10.52 10.66 13.04
N THR A 174 10.46 10.78 14.36
CA THR A 174 11.66 10.55 15.19
C THR A 174 12.13 9.09 15.14
N ASN A 175 13.35 8.82 15.62
CA ASN A 175 13.87 7.45 15.65
C ASN A 175 13.09 6.55 16.64
N GLU A 176 12.63 7.10 17.72
CA GLU A 176 11.78 6.43 18.69
C GLU A 176 10.41 6.10 18.09
N GLU A 177 9.82 7.07 17.38
CA GLU A 177 8.52 6.91 16.74
C GLU A 177 8.57 5.90 15.60
N ILE A 178 9.63 5.88 14.77
CA ILE A 178 9.73 4.86 13.70
C ILE A 178 9.90 3.45 14.29
N ASN A 179 10.60 3.31 15.43
CA ASN A 179 10.71 2.03 16.13
C ASN A 179 9.36 1.59 16.73
N ASP A 180 8.53 2.54 17.18
CA ASP A 180 7.18 2.25 17.64
C ASP A 180 6.25 1.89 16.47
N LEU A 181 6.28 2.67 15.39
CA LEU A 181 5.48 2.43 14.18
C LEU A 181 5.72 1.04 13.57
N ARG A 182 6.94 0.52 13.64
CA ARG A 182 7.30 -0.83 13.15
C ARG A 182 6.46 -1.96 13.76
N LYS A 183 5.89 -1.78 14.94
CA LYS A 183 5.04 -2.77 15.60
C LYS A 183 3.69 -2.95 14.93
N TYR A 184 3.28 -2.00 14.10
CA TYR A 184 1.97 -1.93 13.46
C TYR A 184 2.01 -2.21 11.97
N VAL A 185 3.20 -2.24 11.33
CA VAL A 185 3.33 -2.31 9.88
C VAL A 185 3.99 -3.58 9.40
N THR A 186 3.50 -4.08 8.27
CA THR A 186 4.06 -5.20 7.51
C THR A 186 4.19 -4.82 6.04
N ILE A 187 4.85 -5.66 5.25
CA ILE A 187 4.79 -5.52 3.77
C ILE A 187 3.32 -5.64 3.36
N GLY A 188 2.88 -4.73 2.49
CA GLY A 188 1.49 -4.62 2.05
C GLY A 188 0.63 -3.68 2.91
N THR A 189 1.10 -3.20 4.07
CA THR A 189 0.35 -2.20 4.86
C THR A 189 -0.04 -1.02 3.99
N ARG A 190 -1.33 -0.71 3.98
CA ARG A 190 -1.91 0.39 3.20
C ARG A 190 -1.56 1.74 3.84
N VAL A 191 -1.15 2.70 3.01
CA VAL A 191 -0.77 4.05 3.41
C VAL A 191 -1.57 5.06 2.59
N ILE A 192 -2.44 5.81 3.24
CA ILE A 192 -3.28 6.84 2.64
C ILE A 192 -2.64 8.19 2.97
N ILE A 193 -2.28 8.96 1.95
CA ILE A 193 -1.68 10.30 2.12
C ILE A 193 -2.62 11.35 1.57
N ASN A 194 -3.11 12.20 2.46
CA ASN A 194 -4.02 13.30 2.19
C ASN A 194 -3.30 14.66 2.34
N GLU A 195 -3.93 15.73 1.77
CA GLU A 195 -3.50 17.10 2.01
C GLU A 195 -3.70 17.52 3.45
#